data_644284a61c9b21f1af45774bd53bd99e
#
_entry.id   644284a61c9b21f1af45774bd53bd99e
#
_cell.length_a   1.000
_cell.length_b   1.000
_cell.length_c   1.000
_cell.angle_alpha   90.00
_cell.angle_beta   90.00
_cell.angle_gamma   90.00
#
_symmetry.space_group_name_H-M   'P 1'
#
loop_
_entity.id
_entity.type
_entity.pdbx_description
1 polymer ?
#
loop_
_entity_poly.entity_id
_entity_poly.type
_entity_poly.pdbx_seq_one_letter_code
_entity_poly.pdbx_strand_id
1 'polypeptide(L)'
;HRDVRPSMVVVTDVNEDRLARAEALFPPAEVKEKDGIDLHFVNTGKMENPAAELREMTGGTGFDDVFCYAPVAAVVELCSAVLGRDGCLNFFAGPTDAVLCQDELL
;
A
#
# COMPACT_ATOMS: atom_id res chain seq x y z
N HIS A 1 -4.14 20.64 8.77
CA HIS A 1 -3.77 19.24 8.92
C HIS A 1 -4.65 18.54 9.95
N ARG A 2 -5.22 17.43 9.59
CA ARG A 2 -6.09 16.68 10.50
C ARG A 2 -5.29 15.64 11.27
N ASP A 3 -5.80 15.29 12.44
CA ASP A 3 -5.20 14.24 13.27
C ASP A 3 -5.54 12.87 12.72
N VAL A 4 -4.77 12.43 11.74
CA VAL A 4 -4.90 11.11 11.14
C VAL A 4 -3.57 10.40 11.14
N ARG A 5 -3.62 9.08 11.15
CA ARG A 5 -2.44 8.24 10.97
C ARG A 5 -2.85 7.02 10.16
N PRO A 6 -1.93 6.37 9.46
CA PRO A 6 -2.27 5.13 8.78
C PRO A 6 -2.59 4.03 9.80
N SER A 7 -3.71 3.36 9.59
CA SER A 7 -4.09 2.18 10.37
C SER A 7 -3.62 0.90 9.67
N MET A 8 -3.51 0.96 8.36
CA MET A 8 -3.02 -0.15 7.55
C MET A 8 -2.16 0.40 6.42
N VAL A 9 -1.00 -0.22 6.20
CA VAL A 9 -0.09 0.12 5.11
C VAL A 9 0.19 -1.14 4.32
N VAL A 10 0.02 -1.08 3.01
CA VAL A 10 0.30 -2.19 2.11
C VAL A 10 1.40 -1.79 1.14
N VAL A 11 2.49 -2.52 1.17
CA VAL A 11 3.62 -2.33 0.25
C VAL A 11 3.49 -3.37 -0.86
N THR A 12 3.46 -2.91 -2.10
CA THR A 12 3.29 -3.78 -3.26
C THR A 12 4.53 -3.80 -4.13
N ASP A 13 4.82 -4.95 -4.70
CA ASP A 13 5.87 -5.11 -5.68
C ASP A 13 5.61 -6.41 -6.43
N VAL A 14 6.23 -6.58 -7.59
CA VAL A 14 6.22 -7.85 -8.32
C VAL A 14 7.51 -8.63 -8.09
N ASN A 15 8.49 -8.03 -7.40
CA ASN A 15 9.79 -8.63 -7.11
C ASN A 15 9.83 -9.13 -5.66
N GLU A 16 9.89 -10.46 -5.50
CA GLU A 16 9.94 -11.12 -4.18
C GLU A 16 11.15 -10.70 -3.35
N ASP A 17 12.30 -10.50 -3.99
CA ASP A 17 13.52 -10.12 -3.28
C ASP A 17 13.41 -8.73 -2.67
N ARG A 18 12.81 -7.80 -3.40
CA ARG A 18 12.58 -6.44 -2.88
C ARG A 18 11.59 -6.44 -1.72
N LEU A 19 10.53 -7.23 -1.83
CA LEU A 19 9.56 -7.37 -0.75
C LEU A 19 10.20 -7.99 0.49
N ALA A 20 11.01 -9.02 0.31
CA ALA A 20 11.71 -9.68 1.41
C ALA A 20 12.66 -8.71 2.13
N ARG A 21 13.37 -7.88 1.40
CA ARG A 21 14.26 -6.87 1.98
C ARG A 21 13.48 -5.82 2.77
N ALA A 22 12.37 -5.36 2.21
CA ALA A 22 11.52 -4.38 2.88
C ALA A 22 10.94 -4.96 4.18
N GLU A 23 10.49 -6.20 4.14
CA GLU A 23 9.95 -6.89 5.31
C GLU A 23 11.01 -7.07 6.40
N ALA A 24 12.25 -7.35 6.00
CA ALA A 24 13.36 -7.49 6.95
C ALA A 24 13.68 -6.16 7.64
N LEU A 25 13.56 -5.03 6.93
CA LEU A 25 13.79 -3.70 7.48
C LEU A 25 12.63 -3.22 8.36
N PHE A 26 11.41 -3.60 8.02
CA PHE A 26 10.20 -3.20 8.72
C PHE A 26 9.33 -4.42 9.02
N PRO A 27 9.72 -5.26 10.00
CA PRO A 27 8.93 -6.46 10.32
C PRO A 27 7.52 -6.09 10.74
N PRO A 28 6.48 -6.67 10.12
CA PRO A 28 5.10 -6.32 10.41
C PRO A 28 4.72 -6.43 11.88
N ALA A 29 5.22 -7.44 12.59
CA ALA A 29 4.95 -7.64 14.01
C ALA A 29 5.49 -6.48 14.87
N GLU A 30 6.70 -6.01 14.57
CA GLU A 30 7.29 -4.89 15.28
C GLU A 30 6.58 -3.58 15.01
N VAL A 31 6.19 -3.35 13.76
CA VAL A 31 5.46 -2.15 13.35
C VAL A 31 4.10 -2.11 14.06
N LYS A 32 3.42 -3.24 14.14
CA LYS A 32 2.14 -3.35 14.84
C LYS A 32 2.29 -3.04 16.33
N GLU A 33 3.34 -3.60 16.94
CA GLU A 33 3.59 -3.41 18.37
C GLU A 33 3.95 -1.97 18.72
N LYS A 34 4.82 -1.35 17.91
CA LYS A 34 5.31 0.01 18.18
C LYS A 34 4.35 1.10 17.74
N ASP A 35 3.78 0.95 16.57
CA ASP A 35 3.00 2.01 15.93
C ASP A 35 1.52 1.70 15.79
N GLY A 36 1.11 0.47 16.06
CA GLY A 36 -0.27 0.05 15.93
C GLY A 36 -0.75 -0.03 14.49
N ILE A 37 0.18 -0.14 13.53
CA ILE A 37 -0.10 -0.16 12.11
C ILE A 37 -0.09 -1.59 11.58
N ASP A 38 -1.13 -1.97 10.84
CA ASP A 38 -1.16 -3.24 10.12
C ASP A 38 -0.36 -3.07 8.83
N LEU A 39 0.84 -3.64 8.79
CA LEU A 39 1.73 -3.56 7.63
C LEU A 39 1.70 -4.88 6.86
N HIS A 40 1.46 -4.78 5.56
CA HIS A 40 1.40 -5.93 4.67
C HIS A 40 2.35 -5.74 3.49
N PHE A 41 2.98 -6.84 3.10
CA PHE A 41 3.83 -6.88 1.90
C PHE A 41 3.19 -7.87 0.93
N VAL A 42 2.80 -7.41 -0.23
CA VAL A 42 2.10 -8.26 -1.20
C VAL A 42 2.75 -8.22 -2.57
N ASN A 43 2.79 -9.39 -3.21
CA ASN A 43 3.28 -9.50 -4.58
C ASN A 43 2.09 -9.47 -5.53
N THR A 44 1.89 -8.32 -6.17
CA THR A 44 0.77 -8.12 -7.09
C THR A 44 0.92 -8.93 -8.38
N GLY A 45 2.13 -9.36 -8.70
CA GLY A 45 2.37 -10.21 -9.86
C GLY A 45 1.77 -11.62 -9.72
N LYS A 46 1.48 -12.04 -8.48
CA LYS A 46 0.87 -13.34 -8.18
C LYS A 46 -0.63 -13.28 -7.99
N MET A 47 -1.20 -12.09 -7.99
CA MET A 47 -2.63 -11.89 -7.82
C MET A 47 -3.36 -11.97 -9.16
N GLU A 48 -4.51 -12.62 -9.17
CA GLU A 48 -5.33 -12.74 -10.37
C GLU A 48 -5.99 -11.40 -10.72
N ASN A 49 -6.50 -10.71 -9.70
CA ASN A 49 -7.09 -9.38 -9.87
C ASN A 49 -6.59 -8.47 -8.74
N PRO A 50 -5.39 -7.89 -8.89
CA PRO A 50 -4.77 -7.12 -7.81
C PRO A 50 -5.62 -5.98 -7.29
N ALA A 51 -6.26 -5.22 -8.17
CA ALA A 51 -7.07 -4.08 -7.76
C ALA A 51 -8.24 -4.50 -6.87
N ALA A 52 -8.98 -5.53 -7.27
CA ALA A 52 -10.11 -6.01 -6.49
C ALA A 52 -9.67 -6.60 -5.15
N GLU A 53 -8.60 -7.39 -5.16
CA GLU A 53 -8.09 -8.02 -3.95
C GLU A 53 -7.57 -6.98 -2.94
N LEU A 54 -6.88 -5.97 -3.42
CA LEU A 54 -6.38 -4.89 -2.55
C LEU A 54 -7.53 -4.05 -2.00
N ARG A 55 -8.54 -3.73 -2.79
CA ARG A 55 -9.70 -2.98 -2.31
C ARG A 55 -10.46 -3.74 -1.23
N GLU A 56 -10.51 -5.06 -1.31
CA GLU A 56 -11.15 -5.88 -0.27
C GLU A 56 -10.48 -5.71 1.10
N MET A 57 -9.18 -5.42 1.14
CA MET A 57 -8.47 -5.19 2.39
C MET A 57 -8.99 -3.96 3.14
N THR A 58 -9.62 -3.02 2.43
CA THR A 58 -10.25 -1.83 3.03
C THR A 58 -11.75 -1.96 3.18
N GLY A 59 -12.31 -3.15 2.98
CA GLY A 59 -13.75 -3.34 3.00
C GLY A 59 -14.44 -2.78 1.76
N GLY A 60 -13.70 -2.57 0.68
CA GLY A 60 -14.23 -2.09 -0.59
C GLY A 60 -14.20 -0.57 -0.78
N THR A 61 -13.80 0.19 0.25
CA THR A 61 -13.79 1.66 0.18
C THR A 61 -12.57 2.23 -0.56
N GLY A 62 -11.49 1.45 -0.67
CA GLY A 62 -10.24 1.88 -1.27
C GLY A 62 -9.31 2.54 -0.25
N PHE A 63 -8.12 2.89 -0.69
CA PHE A 63 -7.08 3.46 0.16
C PHE A 63 -7.13 4.98 0.15
N ASP A 64 -6.80 5.60 1.28
CA ASP A 64 -6.84 7.05 1.44
C ASP A 64 -5.64 7.75 0.83
N ASP A 65 -4.46 7.14 0.95
CA ASP A 65 -3.24 7.66 0.36
C ASP A 65 -2.56 6.56 -0.42
N VAL A 66 -2.18 6.86 -1.65
CA VAL A 66 -1.46 5.93 -2.52
C VAL A 66 -0.20 6.61 -3.03
N PHE A 67 0.93 5.98 -2.80
CA PHE A 67 2.23 6.47 -3.25
C PHE A 67 2.74 5.54 -4.35
N CYS A 68 2.78 6.05 -5.57
CA CYS A 68 3.23 5.30 -6.74
C CYS A 68 4.71 5.58 -6.99
N TYR A 69 5.53 4.55 -6.87
CA TYR A 69 6.99 4.68 -7.02
C TYR A 69 7.53 4.12 -8.34
N ALA A 70 6.70 3.41 -9.07
CA ALA A 70 7.07 2.86 -10.38
C ALA A 70 6.12 3.42 -11.44
N PRO A 71 6.54 4.41 -12.23
CA PRO A 71 5.66 5.07 -13.20
C PRO A 71 5.46 4.25 -14.49
N VAL A 72 5.15 2.98 -14.32
CA VAL A 72 4.79 2.06 -15.38
C VAL A 72 3.27 2.04 -15.47
N ALA A 73 2.73 2.03 -16.69
CA ALA A 73 1.29 2.13 -16.92
C ALA A 73 0.47 1.16 -16.06
N ALA A 74 0.89 -0.10 -15.98
CA ALA A 74 0.18 -1.11 -15.18
C ALA A 74 0.12 -0.75 -13.69
N VAL A 75 1.21 -0.22 -13.14
CA VAL A 75 1.25 0.18 -11.72
C VAL A 75 0.42 1.43 -11.49
N VAL A 76 0.47 2.39 -12.39
CA VAL A 76 -0.35 3.61 -12.31
C VAL A 76 -1.83 3.27 -12.34
N GLU A 77 -2.23 2.37 -13.22
CA GLU A 77 -3.62 1.91 -13.31
C GLU A 77 -4.05 1.21 -12.01
N LEU A 78 -3.19 0.37 -11.46
CA LEU A 78 -3.47 -0.30 -10.19
C LEU A 78 -3.64 0.71 -9.07
N CYS A 79 -2.75 1.68 -8.94
CA CYS A 79 -2.81 2.72 -7.93
C CYS A 79 -4.11 3.51 -8.02
N SER A 80 -4.52 3.88 -9.23
CA SER A 80 -5.78 4.59 -9.45
C SER A 80 -6.98 3.74 -9.08
N ALA A 81 -6.95 2.45 -9.40
CA ALA A 81 -8.06 1.53 -9.14
C ALA A 81 -8.28 1.26 -7.65
N VAL A 82 -7.21 1.29 -6.84
CA VAL A 82 -7.31 1.03 -5.40
C VAL A 82 -7.54 2.28 -4.57
N LEU A 83 -7.45 3.46 -5.18
CA LEU A 83 -7.63 4.72 -4.48
C LEU A 83 -9.09 4.89 -4.04
N GLY A 84 -9.27 5.31 -2.79
CA GLY A 84 -10.59 5.60 -2.25
C GLY A 84 -11.17 6.89 -2.81
N ARG A 85 -12.44 7.14 -2.53
CA ARG A 85 -13.20 8.25 -3.10
C ARG A 85 -12.56 9.63 -2.88
N ASP A 86 -12.07 9.87 -1.68
CA ASP A 86 -11.42 11.13 -1.33
C ASP A 86 -9.92 10.95 -1.13
N GLY A 87 -9.37 9.93 -1.76
CA GLY A 87 -7.98 9.57 -1.60
C GLY A 87 -7.04 10.49 -2.37
N CYS A 88 -5.78 10.43 -1.98
CA CYS A 88 -4.71 11.20 -2.61
C CYS A 88 -3.72 10.26 -3.28
N LEU A 89 -3.42 10.51 -4.55
CA LEU A 89 -2.45 9.73 -5.31
C LEU A 89 -1.20 10.56 -5.54
N ASN A 90 -0.06 10.04 -5.11
CA ASN A 90 1.22 10.71 -5.21
C ASN A 90 2.20 9.87 -6.05
N PHE A 91 3.04 10.53 -6.83
CA PHE A 91 4.03 9.88 -7.67
C PHE A 91 5.44 10.24 -7.21
N PHE A 92 6.26 9.20 -7.02
CA PHE A 92 7.67 9.36 -6.62
C PHE A 92 8.53 8.31 -7.32
N ALA A 93 9.83 8.51 -7.36
CA ALA A 93 10.77 7.46 -7.72
C ALA A 93 11.16 6.72 -6.43
N GLY A 94 11.16 5.40 -6.47
CA GLY A 94 11.47 4.64 -5.26
C GLY A 94 11.75 3.16 -5.52
N PRO A 95 12.08 2.41 -4.47
CA PRO A 95 12.54 1.02 -4.57
C PRO A 95 11.43 -0.02 -4.65
N THR A 96 10.18 0.38 -4.54
CA THR A 96 9.02 -0.52 -4.62
C THR A 96 8.02 0.00 -5.65
N ASP A 97 7.01 -0.78 -5.99
CA ASP A 97 5.99 -0.37 -6.96
C ASP A 97 5.02 0.65 -6.37
N ALA A 98 4.45 0.35 -5.21
CA ALA A 98 3.51 1.25 -4.57
C ALA A 98 3.40 0.99 -3.07
N VAL A 99 3.02 2.04 -2.35
CA VAL A 99 2.66 1.97 -0.94
C VAL A 99 1.24 2.52 -0.81
N LEU A 100 0.35 1.74 -0.20
CA LEU A 100 -1.07 2.03 -0.07
C LEU A 100 -1.39 2.21 1.41
N CYS A 101 -2.04 3.30 1.76
CA CYS A 101 -2.35 3.61 3.15
C CYS A 101 -3.84 3.75 3.38
N GLN A 102 -4.33 3.13 4.43
CA GLN A 102 -5.65 3.36 4.96
C GLN A 102 -5.47 4.10 6.28
N ASP A 103 -6.08 5.26 6.40
CA ASP A 103 -5.93 6.13 7.56
C ASP A 103 -7.03 5.88 8.59
N GLU A 104 -6.73 6.24 9.85
CA GLU A 104 -7.75 6.34 10.88
C GLU A 104 -7.66 7.73 11.51
N LEU A 105 -8.81 8.26 11.89
CA LEU A 105 -8.87 9.55 12.56
C LEU A 105 -8.49 9.37 14.03
N LEU A 106 -7.57 10.18 14.50
CA LEU A 106 -7.13 10.14 15.90
C LEU A 106 -7.98 11.02 16.83
#